data_b7d4fd4a996443b8166a67848c5ecf0e
#
_entry.id   b7d4fd4a996443b8166a67848c5ecf0e
#
_cell.length_a   1.000
_cell.length_b   1.000
_cell.length_c   1.000
_cell.angle_alpha   90.00
_cell.angle_beta   90.00
_cell.angle_gamma   90.00
#
_symmetry.space_group_name_H-M   'P 1'
#
loop_
_entity.id
_entity.type
_entity.pdbx_description
1 polymer ?
#
loop_
_entity_poly.entity_id
_entity_poly.type
_entity_poly.pdbx_seq_one_letter_code
_entity_poly.pdbx_strand_id
1 'polypeptide(L)'
;LRRAALWDEVKDKLHESALSLSGGQQQRLCIARALAVEPEVLLLDEPTSALDPIATHHVEELMIELSEHYTIAVVTHNMQQAARASDSTAFMLMDTDRAGQLIEFGPTRQIFTNPKDKRTEDYITGRFG
;
A
#
# COMPACT_ATOMS: atom_id res chain seq x y z
N LEU A 1 -12.16 14.39 0.16
CA LEU A 1 -12.56 13.66 -1.05
C LEU A 1 -11.72 14.06 -2.27
N ARG A 2 -11.41 15.34 -2.48
CA ARG A 2 -10.59 15.79 -3.62
C ARG A 2 -9.16 15.24 -3.53
N ARG A 3 -8.50 15.34 -2.37
CA ARG A 3 -7.15 14.76 -2.13
C ARG A 3 -7.09 13.23 -2.29
N ALA A 4 -8.21 12.54 -2.28
CA ALA A 4 -8.30 11.09 -2.49
C ALA A 4 -8.83 10.74 -3.89
N ALA A 5 -8.76 11.69 -4.84
CA ALA A 5 -9.23 11.54 -6.22
C ALA A 5 -10.63 10.91 -6.33
N LEU A 6 -11.53 11.23 -5.39
CA LEU A 6 -12.86 10.61 -5.30
C LEU A 6 -14.01 11.59 -5.53
N TRP A 7 -13.77 12.91 -5.44
CA TRP A 7 -14.81 13.92 -5.46
C TRP A 7 -15.73 13.83 -6.68
N ASP A 8 -15.16 13.77 -7.87
CA ASP A 8 -15.94 13.82 -9.10
C ASP A 8 -16.81 12.58 -9.33
N GLU A 9 -16.45 11.46 -8.70
CA GLU A 9 -17.22 10.22 -8.78
C GLU A 9 -18.38 10.16 -7.76
N VAL A 10 -18.30 10.92 -6.65
CA VAL A 10 -19.25 10.77 -5.54
C VAL A 10 -19.97 12.06 -5.14
N LYS A 11 -19.65 13.21 -5.74
CA LYS A 11 -20.24 14.51 -5.38
C LYS A 11 -21.75 14.54 -5.39
N ASP A 12 -22.38 13.77 -6.28
CA ASP A 12 -23.83 13.67 -6.40
C ASP A 12 -24.46 12.58 -5.52
N LYS A 13 -23.62 11.84 -4.75
CA LYS A 13 -24.02 10.70 -3.90
C LYS A 13 -23.64 10.88 -2.43
N LEU A 14 -23.38 12.11 -2.00
CA LEU A 14 -22.87 12.39 -0.63
C LEU A 14 -23.83 11.97 0.49
N HIS A 15 -25.11 11.79 0.21
CA HIS A 15 -26.12 11.36 1.16
C HIS A 15 -26.47 9.87 1.03
N GLU A 16 -25.84 9.15 0.10
CA GLU A 16 -26.04 7.72 -0.08
C GLU A 16 -25.14 6.91 0.88
N SER A 17 -25.50 5.64 1.07
CA SER A 17 -24.68 4.73 1.86
C SER A 17 -23.32 4.51 1.16
N ALA A 18 -22.22 4.60 1.92
CA ALA A 18 -20.90 4.26 1.40
C ALA A 18 -20.77 2.80 0.93
N LEU A 19 -21.66 1.92 1.38
CA LEU A 19 -21.72 0.52 0.92
C LEU A 19 -22.21 0.38 -0.54
N SER A 20 -22.81 1.42 -1.12
CA SER A 20 -23.19 1.44 -2.54
C SER A 20 -22.01 1.75 -3.48
N LEU A 21 -20.87 2.16 -2.93
CA LEU A 21 -19.66 2.47 -3.69
C LEU A 21 -18.92 1.19 -4.10
N SER A 22 -18.18 1.25 -5.22
CA SER A 22 -17.27 0.16 -5.62
C SER A 22 -16.16 -0.04 -4.58
N GLY A 23 -15.50 -1.20 -4.58
CA GLY A 23 -14.40 -1.49 -3.65
C GLY A 23 -13.29 -0.45 -3.69
N GLY A 24 -12.86 -0.04 -4.88
CA GLY A 24 -11.85 1.01 -5.06
C GLY A 24 -12.31 2.39 -4.57
N GLN A 25 -13.60 2.73 -4.75
CA GLN A 25 -14.17 3.96 -4.21
C GLN A 25 -14.24 3.92 -2.68
N GLN A 26 -14.62 2.78 -2.10
CA GLN A 26 -14.64 2.59 -0.63
C GLN A 26 -13.23 2.73 -0.04
N GLN A 27 -12.22 2.14 -0.71
CA GLN A 27 -10.83 2.27 -0.28
C GLN A 27 -10.35 3.72 -0.32
N ARG A 28 -10.61 4.44 -1.41
CA ARG A 28 -10.27 5.87 -1.52
C ARG A 28 -11.07 6.73 -0.51
N LEU A 29 -12.28 6.34 -0.16
CA LEU A 29 -13.05 6.99 0.91
C LEU A 29 -12.40 6.77 2.28
N CYS A 30 -11.89 5.57 2.56
CA CYS A 30 -11.13 5.30 3.80
C CYS A 30 -9.85 6.15 3.87
N ILE A 31 -9.12 6.27 2.76
CA ILE A 31 -7.95 7.16 2.66
C ILE A 31 -8.37 8.63 2.89
N ALA A 32 -9.45 9.09 2.23
CA ALA A 32 -9.97 10.45 2.43
C ALA A 32 -10.33 10.75 3.89
N ARG A 33 -10.88 9.77 4.58
CA ARG A 33 -11.20 9.87 6.01
C ARG A 33 -9.95 9.99 6.87
N ALA A 34 -8.92 9.20 6.58
CA ALA A 34 -7.64 9.29 7.27
C ALA A 34 -6.94 10.65 7.04
N LEU A 35 -7.00 11.18 5.81
CA LEU A 35 -6.45 12.49 5.46
C LEU A 35 -7.18 13.68 6.09
N ALA A 36 -8.44 13.50 6.53
CA ALA A 36 -9.24 14.59 7.10
C ALA A 36 -8.69 15.14 8.42
N VAL A 37 -7.89 14.37 9.14
CA VAL A 37 -7.23 14.79 10.39
C VAL A 37 -5.82 15.33 10.16
N GLU A 38 -5.40 15.48 8.90
CA GLU A 38 -4.08 16.00 8.49
C GLU A 38 -2.90 15.29 9.20
N PRO A 39 -2.79 13.95 9.06
CA PRO A 39 -1.74 13.20 9.75
C PRO A 39 -0.36 13.51 9.16
N GLU A 40 0.69 13.38 9.98
CA GLU A 40 2.08 13.43 9.49
C GLU A 40 2.46 12.10 8.81
N VAL A 41 1.91 10.99 9.28
CA VAL A 41 2.16 9.64 8.78
C VAL A 41 0.84 8.94 8.48
N LEU A 42 0.72 8.38 7.29
CA LEU A 42 -0.42 7.56 6.88
C LEU A 42 -0.01 6.08 6.88
N LEU A 43 -0.74 5.27 7.66
CA LEU A 43 -0.52 3.81 7.73
C LEU A 43 -1.60 3.10 6.91
N LEU A 44 -1.19 2.27 5.97
CA LEU A 44 -2.07 1.50 5.09
C LEU A 44 -1.73 0.01 5.22
N ASP A 45 -2.71 -0.78 5.62
CA ASP A 45 -2.57 -2.23 5.74
C ASP A 45 -3.34 -2.91 4.61
N GLU A 46 -2.59 -3.60 3.73
CA GLU A 46 -3.11 -4.32 2.56
C GLU A 46 -4.13 -3.50 1.72
N PRO A 47 -3.81 -2.24 1.32
CA PRO A 47 -4.80 -1.30 0.79
C PRO A 47 -5.43 -1.73 -0.54
N THR A 48 -4.89 -2.74 -1.21
CA THR A 48 -5.38 -3.20 -2.53
C THR A 48 -5.74 -4.68 -2.58
N SER A 49 -5.66 -5.40 -1.45
CA SER A 49 -5.80 -6.87 -1.43
C SER A 49 -7.16 -7.40 -1.92
N ALA A 50 -8.23 -6.60 -1.80
CA ALA A 50 -9.59 -6.96 -2.22
C ALA A 50 -10.04 -6.22 -3.50
N LEU A 51 -9.12 -5.61 -4.24
CA LEU A 51 -9.43 -4.79 -5.42
C LEU A 51 -9.09 -5.52 -6.72
N ASP A 52 -9.87 -5.22 -7.75
CA ASP A 52 -9.52 -5.60 -9.12
C ASP A 52 -8.29 -4.83 -9.62
N PRO A 53 -7.63 -5.25 -10.72
CA PRO A 53 -6.40 -4.62 -11.20
C PRO A 53 -6.53 -3.13 -11.53
N ILE A 54 -7.69 -2.68 -12.03
CA ILE A 54 -7.90 -1.27 -12.39
C ILE A 54 -8.03 -0.42 -11.12
N ALA A 55 -8.83 -0.88 -10.16
CA ALA A 55 -8.97 -0.20 -8.88
C ALA A 55 -7.66 -0.21 -8.08
N THR A 56 -6.88 -1.30 -8.14
CA THR A 56 -5.54 -1.38 -7.57
C THR A 56 -4.64 -0.29 -8.12
N HIS A 57 -4.60 -0.14 -9.45
CA HIS A 57 -3.77 0.87 -10.10
C HIS A 57 -4.14 2.29 -9.64
N HIS A 58 -5.42 2.62 -9.58
CA HIS A 58 -5.88 3.94 -9.10
C HIS A 58 -5.48 4.21 -7.65
N VAL A 59 -5.50 3.20 -6.78
CA VAL A 59 -5.05 3.36 -5.38
C VAL A 59 -3.54 3.50 -5.30
N GLU A 60 -2.77 2.78 -6.13
CA GLU A 60 -1.31 2.92 -6.22
C GLU A 60 -0.92 4.32 -6.71
N GLU A 61 -1.55 4.83 -7.77
CA GLU A 61 -1.32 6.19 -8.26
C GLU A 61 -1.62 7.25 -7.18
N LEU A 62 -2.74 7.08 -6.47
CA LEU A 62 -3.09 7.95 -5.36
C LEU A 62 -2.04 7.91 -4.24
N MET A 63 -1.52 6.74 -3.87
CA MET A 63 -0.46 6.64 -2.86
C MET A 63 0.81 7.36 -3.29
N ILE A 64 1.21 7.24 -4.56
CA ILE A 64 2.38 7.93 -5.10
C ILE A 64 2.16 9.45 -5.05
N GLU A 65 1.02 9.96 -5.48
CA GLU A 65 0.68 11.39 -5.41
C GLU A 65 0.69 11.91 -3.95
N LEU A 66 0.10 11.14 -3.03
CA LEU A 66 0.07 11.52 -1.62
C LEU A 66 1.46 11.50 -0.96
N SER A 67 2.38 10.66 -1.44
CA SER A 67 3.74 10.56 -0.90
C SER A 67 4.56 11.84 -1.08
N GLU A 68 4.16 12.73 -1.99
CA GLU A 68 4.76 14.07 -2.13
C GLU A 68 4.50 14.97 -0.91
N HIS A 69 3.48 14.67 -0.12
CA HIS A 69 3.01 15.50 0.99
C HIS A 69 2.94 14.79 2.33
N TYR A 70 2.91 13.46 2.34
CA TYR A 70 2.76 12.63 3.52
C TYR A 70 3.82 11.54 3.57
N THR A 71 4.27 11.20 4.77
CA THR A 71 5.00 9.96 4.96
C THR A 71 4.00 8.80 4.95
N ILE A 72 4.16 7.85 4.04
CA ILE A 72 3.25 6.70 3.91
C ILE A 72 3.99 5.43 4.26
N ALA A 73 3.44 4.65 5.19
CA ALA A 73 3.87 3.29 5.46
C ALA A 73 2.78 2.32 4.99
N VAL A 74 3.16 1.41 4.09
CA VAL A 74 2.26 0.40 3.52
C VAL A 74 2.71 -0.99 3.95
N VAL A 75 1.80 -1.78 4.49
CA VAL A 75 1.98 -3.22 4.66
C VAL A 75 1.32 -3.93 3.47
N THR A 76 2.07 -4.78 2.79
CA THR A 76 1.54 -5.58 1.69
C THR A 76 2.33 -6.87 1.50
N HIS A 77 1.65 -7.93 1.09
CA HIS A 77 2.29 -9.16 0.62
C HIS A 77 2.50 -9.16 -0.90
N ASN A 78 2.01 -8.13 -1.60
CA ASN A 78 2.17 -7.99 -3.05
C ASN A 78 3.51 -7.34 -3.37
N MET A 79 4.49 -8.17 -3.74
CA MET A 79 5.84 -7.72 -4.10
C MET A 79 5.86 -6.73 -5.27
N GLN A 80 4.97 -6.90 -6.25
CA GLN A 80 4.89 -6.01 -7.40
C GLN A 80 4.41 -4.62 -6.99
N GLN A 81 3.45 -4.55 -6.07
CA GLN A 81 3.00 -3.29 -5.48
C GLN A 81 4.13 -2.61 -4.71
N ALA A 82 4.81 -3.34 -3.81
CA ALA A 82 5.94 -2.80 -3.07
C ALA A 82 7.02 -2.26 -4.01
N ALA A 83 7.36 -3.01 -5.07
CA ALA A 83 8.38 -2.61 -6.04
C ALA A 83 8.01 -1.34 -6.84
N ARG A 84 6.71 -1.10 -7.10
CA ARG A 84 6.25 0.06 -7.89
C ARG A 84 5.96 1.31 -7.06
N ALA A 85 5.41 1.12 -5.85
CA ALA A 85 4.78 2.19 -5.09
C ALA A 85 5.59 2.62 -3.86
N SER A 86 6.83 2.13 -3.65
CA SER A 86 7.63 2.51 -2.48
C SER A 86 9.05 2.92 -2.83
N ASP A 87 9.59 3.88 -2.08
CA ASP A 87 10.99 4.33 -2.16
C ASP A 87 11.90 3.40 -1.37
N SER A 88 11.43 2.95 -0.21
CA SER A 88 12.15 2.05 0.69
C SER A 88 11.28 0.87 1.08
N THR A 89 11.89 -0.30 1.20
CA THR A 89 11.21 -1.54 1.56
C THR A 89 11.84 -2.17 2.79
N ALA A 90 10.98 -2.55 3.75
CA ALA A 90 11.32 -3.38 4.89
C ALA A 90 10.82 -4.80 4.61
N PHE A 91 11.70 -5.76 4.49
CA PHE A 91 11.34 -7.16 4.33
C PHE A 91 11.29 -7.83 5.71
N MET A 92 10.14 -8.41 6.02
CA MET A 92 9.88 -9.07 7.30
C MET A 92 9.46 -10.51 7.10
N LEU A 93 9.96 -11.39 7.94
CA LEU A 93 9.54 -12.78 8.02
C LEU A 93 9.08 -13.12 9.43
N MET A 94 8.20 -14.11 9.52
CA MET A 94 7.77 -14.69 10.78
C MET A 94 8.78 -15.76 11.21
N ASP A 95 9.25 -15.71 12.47
CA ASP A 95 10.10 -16.71 13.05
C ASP A 95 9.29 -17.89 13.61
N THR A 96 9.96 -18.94 14.08
CA THR A 96 9.37 -20.13 14.68
C THR A 96 8.50 -19.86 15.90
N ASP A 97 8.78 -18.80 16.64
CA ASP A 97 7.99 -18.30 17.77
C ASP A 97 6.81 -17.41 17.36
N ARG A 98 6.55 -17.27 16.05
CA ARG A 98 5.55 -16.38 15.44
C ARG A 98 5.78 -14.88 15.68
N ALA A 99 7.00 -14.48 16.01
CA ALA A 99 7.39 -13.08 16.04
C ALA A 99 7.83 -12.63 14.63
N GLY A 100 7.37 -11.45 14.21
CA GLY A 100 7.85 -10.83 12.99
C GLY A 100 9.27 -10.29 13.19
N GLN A 101 10.20 -10.70 12.34
CA GLN A 101 11.58 -10.22 12.34
C GLN A 101 11.85 -9.36 11.11
N LEU A 102 12.46 -8.20 11.30
CA LEU A 102 13.00 -7.40 10.21
C LEU A 102 14.27 -8.10 9.68
N ILE A 103 14.21 -8.56 8.45
CA ILE A 103 15.28 -9.29 7.77
C ILE A 103 16.19 -8.32 7.02
N GLU A 104 15.59 -7.44 6.23
CA GLU A 104 16.32 -6.47 5.42
C GLU A 104 15.52 -5.17 5.30
N PHE A 105 16.23 -4.04 5.25
CA PHE A 105 15.65 -2.71 5.01
C PHE A 105 16.57 -1.93 4.09
N GLY A 106 16.00 -1.25 3.11
CA GLY A 106 16.77 -0.40 2.21
C GLY A 106 15.96 0.16 1.06
N PRO A 107 16.65 0.84 0.12
CA PRO A 107 16.02 1.31 -1.11
C PRO A 107 15.30 0.17 -1.83
N THR A 108 14.07 0.38 -2.23
CA THR A 108 13.22 -0.64 -2.86
C THR A 108 13.92 -1.30 -4.05
N ARG A 109 14.55 -0.51 -4.93
CA ARG A 109 15.29 -1.06 -6.06
C ARG A 109 16.36 -2.06 -5.63
N GLN A 110 17.13 -1.76 -4.56
CA GLN A 110 18.18 -2.66 -4.07
C GLN A 110 17.56 -3.96 -3.52
N ILE A 111 16.52 -3.86 -2.70
CA ILE A 111 15.84 -5.03 -2.12
C ILE A 111 15.37 -5.98 -3.20
N PHE A 112 14.77 -5.47 -4.29
CA PHE A 112 14.21 -6.31 -5.36
C PHE A 112 15.20 -6.75 -6.44
N THR A 113 16.36 -6.10 -6.59
CA THR A 113 17.33 -6.44 -7.65
C THR A 113 18.63 -7.04 -7.14
N ASN A 114 19.05 -6.71 -5.92
CA ASN A 114 20.30 -7.16 -5.32
C ASN A 114 20.18 -7.21 -3.79
N PRO A 115 19.29 -8.05 -3.25
CA PRO A 115 19.15 -8.24 -1.82
C PRO A 115 20.44 -8.73 -1.19
N LYS A 116 20.69 -8.34 0.05
CA LYS A 116 21.91 -8.75 0.79
C LYS A 116 21.67 -10.01 1.61
N ASP A 117 20.45 -10.25 2.04
CA ASP A 117 20.06 -11.44 2.81
C ASP A 117 19.49 -12.50 1.88
N LYS A 118 20.00 -13.73 2.00
CA LYS A 118 19.56 -14.85 1.18
C LYS A 118 18.06 -15.15 1.35
N ARG A 119 17.51 -14.95 2.52
CA ARG A 119 16.06 -15.14 2.78
C ARG A 119 15.20 -14.17 1.97
N THR A 120 15.68 -12.92 1.81
CA THR A 120 15.06 -11.92 0.93
C THR A 120 15.11 -12.37 -0.52
N GLU A 121 16.28 -12.85 -0.98
CA GLU A 121 16.48 -13.38 -2.34
C GLU A 121 15.56 -14.57 -2.62
N ASP A 122 15.52 -15.55 -1.71
CA ASP A 122 14.70 -16.75 -1.83
C ASP A 122 13.20 -16.38 -1.88
N TYR A 123 12.76 -15.41 -1.09
CA TYR A 123 11.39 -14.91 -1.11
C TYR A 123 11.03 -14.26 -2.45
N ILE A 124 11.86 -13.34 -2.94
CA ILE A 124 11.61 -12.60 -4.19
C ILE A 124 11.63 -13.53 -5.40
N THR A 125 12.51 -14.54 -5.39
CA THR A 125 12.65 -15.50 -6.50
C THR A 125 11.67 -16.69 -6.42
N GLY A 126 10.84 -16.77 -5.35
CA GLY A 126 9.92 -17.89 -5.13
C GLY A 126 10.62 -19.22 -4.78
N ARG A 127 11.86 -19.16 -4.31
CA ARG A 127 12.65 -20.33 -3.90
C ARG A 127 12.42 -20.63 -2.42
N PHE A 128 11.20 -20.96 -2.05
CA PHE A 128 10.91 -21.46 -0.72
C PHE A 128 11.33 -22.92 -0.66
N GLY A 129 12.47 -23.19 -0.02
CA GLY A 129 12.93 -24.54 0.28
C GLY A 129 12.39 -25.02 1.58
#